data_11a87f0b5c66dfdbe21390d605531dd4
#
_entry.id   11a87f0b5c66dfdbe21390d605531dd4
#
_cell.length_a   1.000
_cell.length_b   1.000
_cell.length_c   1.000
_cell.angle_alpha   90.00
_cell.angle_beta   90.00
_cell.angle_gamma   90.00
#
_symmetry.space_group_name_H-M   'P 1'
#
loop_
_entity.id
_entity.type
_entity.pdbx_description
1 polymer ?
#
loop_
_entity_poly.entity_id
_entity_poly.type
_entity_poly.pdbx_seq_one_letter_code
_entity_poly.pdbx_strand_id
1 'polypeptide(L)' 'GKLYVLLKVDGFKFVKPVIPGDTLDITVTATRINKVLASFDAVVKVDGNVYAKGSMTFTTVDRKDIYGTEE' A
#
# COMPACT_ATOMS: atom_id res chain seq x y z
N GLY A 1 12.31 18.93 -0.19
CA GLY A 1 11.36 17.95 0.34
C GLY A 1 11.44 16.62 -0.33
N LYS A 2 10.93 15.63 0.36
CA LYS A 2 10.89 14.27 -0.15
C LYS A 2 9.46 13.82 -0.33
N LEU A 3 9.25 12.99 -1.34
CA LEU A 3 7.96 12.40 -1.63
C LEU A 3 8.06 10.89 -1.50
N TYR A 4 6.96 10.25 -1.10
CA TYR A 4 6.86 8.81 -1.14
C TYR A 4 6.23 8.41 -2.46
N VAL A 5 6.87 7.45 -3.11
CA VAL A 5 6.42 6.93 -4.39
C VAL A 5 6.21 5.43 -4.24
N LEU A 6 5.09 4.94 -4.75
CA LEU A 6 4.81 3.52 -4.73
C LEU A 6 5.82 2.81 -5.63
N LEU A 7 6.60 1.91 -5.04
CA LEU A 7 7.63 1.17 -5.75
C LEU A 7 7.08 -0.11 -6.34
N LYS A 8 6.31 -0.86 -5.53
CA LYS A 8 5.70 -2.08 -6.01
C LYS A 8 4.54 -2.50 -5.13
N VAL A 9 3.67 -3.31 -5.70
CA VAL A 9 2.55 -3.95 -5.02
C VAL A 9 2.72 -5.44 -5.24
N ASP A 10 2.79 -6.20 -4.14
CA ASP A 10 3.00 -7.64 -4.20
C ASP A 10 1.86 -8.39 -3.53
N GLY A 11 1.57 -9.55 -4.07
CA GLY A 11 0.71 -10.52 -3.42
C GLY A 11 -0.71 -10.08 -3.17
N PHE A 12 -1.20 -9.08 -3.89
CA PHE A 12 -2.58 -8.68 -3.73
C PHE A 12 -3.50 -9.76 -4.25
N LYS A 13 -4.32 -10.30 -3.36
CA LYS A 13 -5.27 -11.36 -3.66
C LYS A 13 -6.64 -10.96 -3.20
N PHE A 14 -7.61 -11.12 -4.07
CA PHE A 14 -9.01 -10.92 -3.73
C PHE A 14 -9.63 -12.29 -3.53
N VAL A 15 -9.96 -12.61 -2.28
CA VAL A 15 -10.53 -13.91 -1.92
C VAL A 15 -12.01 -13.95 -2.25
N LYS A 16 -12.69 -12.82 -2.03
CA LYS A 16 -14.11 -12.68 -2.31
C LYS A 16 -14.39 -11.29 -2.86
N PRO A 17 -15.38 -11.16 -3.74
CA PRO A 17 -15.79 -9.82 -4.21
C PRO A 17 -16.48 -9.05 -3.08
N VAL A 18 -16.23 -7.76 -3.05
CA VAL A 18 -16.91 -6.83 -2.15
C VAL A 18 -18.17 -6.33 -2.86
N ILE A 19 -19.28 -6.39 -2.19
CA ILE A 19 -20.56 -5.95 -2.74
C ILE A 19 -21.05 -4.70 -2.00
N PRO A 20 -21.91 -3.91 -2.63
CA PRO A 20 -22.49 -2.74 -1.96
C PRO A 20 -23.20 -3.14 -0.66
N GLY A 21 -22.98 -2.34 0.38
CA GLY A 21 -23.53 -2.62 1.70
C GLY A 21 -22.57 -3.32 2.64
N ASP A 22 -21.46 -3.86 2.15
CA ASP A 22 -20.46 -4.47 3.03
C ASP A 22 -19.73 -3.38 3.82
N THR A 23 -19.51 -3.66 5.11
CA THR A 23 -18.67 -2.82 5.95
C THR A 23 -17.27 -3.35 5.92
N LEU A 24 -16.34 -2.54 5.45
CA LEU A 24 -14.95 -2.95 5.29
C LEU A 24 -14.12 -2.57 6.50
N ASP A 25 -13.37 -3.52 7.02
CA ASP A 25 -12.33 -3.28 8.01
C ASP A 25 -10.99 -3.40 7.30
N ILE A 26 -10.29 -2.29 7.18
CA ILE A 26 -8.99 -2.25 6.52
C ILE A 26 -7.91 -2.08 7.58
N THR A 27 -7.02 -3.03 7.66
CA THR A 27 -5.88 -2.98 8.58
C THR A 27 -4.60 -2.87 7.76
N VAL A 28 -3.82 -1.85 8.08
CA VAL A 28 -2.52 -1.64 7.44
C VAL A 28 -1.45 -1.75 8.52
N THR A 29 -0.49 -2.63 8.30
CA THR A 29 0.59 -2.88 9.25
C THR A 29 1.93 -2.57 8.59
N ALA A 30 2.72 -1.73 9.23
CA ALA A 30 4.07 -1.45 8.75
C ALA A 30 4.96 -2.65 9.02
N THR A 31 5.60 -3.17 7.97
CA THR A 31 6.49 -4.33 8.08
C THR A 31 7.96 -3.92 8.05
N ARG A 32 8.26 -2.82 7.38
CA ARG A 32 9.62 -2.29 7.34
C ARG A 32 9.55 -0.79 7.09
N ILE A 33 10.22 -0.03 7.93
CA ILE A 33 10.33 1.41 7.72
C ILE A 33 11.78 1.80 7.97
N ASN A 34 12.37 2.49 7.01
CA ASN A 34 13.68 3.11 7.16
C ASN A 34 13.70 4.41 6.36
N LYS A 35 14.88 5.01 6.21
CA LYS A 35 14.99 6.33 5.59
C LYS A 35 14.58 6.35 4.12
N VAL A 36 14.65 5.23 3.43
CA VAL A 36 14.42 5.17 1.99
C VAL A 36 13.27 4.25 1.60
N LEU A 37 12.86 3.33 2.48
CA LEU A 37 11.81 2.37 2.17
C LEU A 37 10.77 2.32 3.27
N ALA A 38 9.53 2.12 2.87
CA ALA A 38 8.44 1.82 3.78
C ALA A 38 7.60 0.71 3.17
N SER A 39 7.45 -0.38 3.90
CA SER A 39 6.66 -1.53 3.44
C SER A 39 5.51 -1.75 4.40
N PHE A 40 4.35 -2.05 3.83
CA PHE A 40 3.12 -2.26 4.58
C PHE A 40 2.40 -3.49 4.09
N ASP A 41 1.78 -4.20 5.02
CA ASP A 41 0.81 -5.23 4.68
C ASP A 41 -0.59 -4.65 4.89
N ALA A 42 -1.48 -4.92 3.96
CA ALA A 42 -2.86 -4.48 4.04
C ALA A 42 -3.78 -5.69 4.00
N VAL A 43 -4.77 -5.69 4.88
CA VAL A 43 -5.79 -6.74 4.95
C VAL A 43 -7.15 -6.07 4.98
N VAL A 44 -8.04 -6.51 4.10
CA VAL A 44 -9.42 -6.07 4.08
C VAL A 44 -10.30 -7.21 4.58
N LYS A 45 -11.09 -6.92 5.61
CA LYS A 45 -12.01 -7.91 6.19
C LYS A 45 -13.44 -7.40 6.13
N VAL A 46 -14.35 -8.34 5.98
CA VAL A 46 -15.80 -8.10 6.10
C VAL A 46 -16.34 -9.12 7.08
N ASP A 47 -16.97 -8.67 8.14
CA ASP A 47 -17.52 -9.53 9.20
C ASP A 47 -16.48 -10.52 9.75
N GLY A 48 -15.23 -10.08 9.90
CA GLY A 48 -14.16 -10.91 10.43
C GLY A 48 -13.50 -11.84 9.41
N ASN A 49 -13.99 -11.88 8.20
CA ASN A 49 -13.43 -12.73 7.14
C ASN A 49 -12.53 -11.93 6.21
N VAL A 50 -11.38 -12.51 5.85
CA VAL A 50 -10.45 -11.85 4.94
C VAL A 50 -11.01 -11.88 3.53
N TYR A 51 -11.19 -10.70 2.93
CA TYR A 51 -11.67 -10.56 1.56
C TYR A 51 -10.55 -10.22 0.59
N ALA A 52 -9.54 -9.50 1.06
CA ALA A 52 -8.38 -9.16 0.24
C ALA A 52 -7.17 -8.96 1.13
N LYS A 53 -5.99 -9.22 0.60
CA LYS A 53 -4.74 -8.95 1.29
C LYS A 53 -3.63 -8.73 0.29
N GLY A 54 -2.62 -7.98 0.71
CA GLY A 54 -1.46 -7.72 -0.13
C GLY A 54 -0.44 -6.87 0.59
N SER A 55 0.64 -6.59 -0.10
CA SER A 55 1.75 -5.80 0.42
C SER A 55 2.07 -4.68 -0.53
N MET A 56 2.51 -3.56 0.01
CA MET A 56 2.93 -2.40 -0.77
C MET A 56 4.27 -1.92 -0.26
N THR A 57 5.14 -1.51 -1.16
CA THR A 57 6.42 -0.93 -0.82
C THR A 57 6.55 0.44 -1.46
N PHE A 58 6.92 1.41 -0.64
CA PHE A 58 7.14 2.78 -1.08
C PHE A 58 8.60 3.13 -0.91
N THR A 59 9.09 3.99 -1.77
CA THR A 59 10.42 4.57 -1.61
C THR A 59 10.30 6.09 -1.55
N THR A 60 11.28 6.72 -0.94
CA THR A 60 11.35 8.18 -0.95
C THR A 60 12.18 8.65 -2.13
N VAL A 61 11.74 9.71 -2.76
CA VAL A 61 12.50 10.38 -3.81
C VAL A 61 12.56 11.85 -3.46
N ASP A 62 13.62 12.51 -3.88
CA ASP A 62 13.72 13.94 -3.73
C ASP A 62 12.82 14.60 -4.76
N ARG A 63 12.01 15.55 -4.32
CA ARG A 63 11.12 16.29 -5.22
C ARG A 63 11.88 16.92 -6.38
N LYS A 64 13.08 17.36 -6.11
CA LYS A 64 13.96 17.93 -7.12
C LYS A 64 14.25 16.96 -8.25
N ASP A 65 14.45 15.69 -7.92
CA ASP A 65 14.74 14.66 -8.93
C ASP A 65 13.54 14.39 -9.82
N ILE A 66 12.34 14.46 -9.27
CA ILE A 66 11.13 14.23 -10.05
C ILE A 66 10.94 15.35 -11.08
N TYR A 67 11.03 16.58 -10.63
CA TYR A 67 10.78 17.71 -11.51
C TYR A 67 11.93 17.96 -12.46
N GLY A 68 13.13 17.60 -12.06
CA GLY A 68 14.31 17.74 -12.92
C GLY A 68 14.28 16.85 -14.15
N THR A 69 13.65 15.69 -14.05
CA THR A 69 13.60 14.75 -15.17
C THR A 69 12.58 15.13 -16.22
N GLU A 70 11.65 16.00 -15.92
CA GLU A 70 10.64 16.43 -16.88
C GLU A 70 11.15 17.45 -17.87
N GLU A 71 12.26 18.05 -17.57
CA GLU A 71 12.85 19.03 -18.44
C GLU A 71 13.81 18.41 -19.43
#